data_b459c611ae99bddc4ebe742452eb473d
#
_entry.id   b459c611ae99bddc4ebe742452eb473d
#
_cell.length_a   1.000
_cell.length_b   1.000
_cell.length_c   1.000
_cell.angle_alpha   90.00
_cell.angle_beta   90.00
_cell.angle_gamma   90.00
#
_symmetry.space_group_name_H-M   'P 1'
#
loop_
_entity.id
_entity.type
_entity.pdbx_description
1 polymer ?
#
loop_
_entity_poly.entity_id
_entity_poly.type
_entity_poly.pdbx_seq_one_letter_code
_entity_poly.pdbx_strand_id
1 'polypeptide(L)'
;MSSRIQQARLVARRRVAEKTDEFVFAISNPQANQPSHSMGTSASACELRFRPGQFISINVGTDGDGNPILRSYSIASPPERRGELSLILRLVEGGVGSRFFDGLRSGDAISFTGPMGFFVNELSHAGDIVYVATGTGIAPILPMIEEVLRRNEPGRVLLFWGLRREADLFGQDELAALSARHPRFACHVYLSQPQGFYRLRGRVIGPVLELLPSLREPTFYLCGNGQMIEELKAALIDRGVSRKRQIRSEAFFD
;
A
#
# COMPACT_ATOMS: atom_id res chain seq x y z
N MET A 1 19.63 -6.72 14.96
CA MET A 1 18.53 -6.58 15.94
C MET A 1 17.48 -7.62 15.59
N SER A 2 17.16 -8.56 16.49
CA SER A 2 16.11 -9.56 16.26
C SER A 2 14.77 -8.80 16.17
N SER A 3 14.11 -8.85 15.01
CA SER A 3 12.79 -8.24 14.84
C SER A 3 11.79 -8.99 15.71
N ARG A 4 11.19 -8.27 16.68
CA ARG A 4 10.22 -8.85 17.62
C ARG A 4 8.99 -9.32 16.84
N ILE A 5 8.59 -10.59 17.04
CA ILE A 5 7.34 -11.12 16.51
C ILE A 5 6.19 -10.41 17.23
N GLN A 6 5.24 -9.89 16.46
CA GLN A 6 4.02 -9.22 16.92
C GLN A 6 2.80 -10.04 16.52
N GLN A 7 1.67 -9.78 17.16
CA GLN A 7 0.40 -10.45 16.85
C GLN A 7 -0.70 -9.43 16.57
N ALA A 8 -1.61 -9.81 15.68
CA ALA A 8 -2.81 -9.05 15.40
C ALA A 8 -3.97 -10.01 15.14
N ARG A 9 -5.22 -9.58 15.45
CA ARG A 9 -6.43 -10.36 15.23
C ARG A 9 -7.25 -9.76 14.10
N LEU A 10 -7.73 -10.60 13.19
CA LEU A 10 -8.63 -10.18 12.12
C LEU A 10 -9.95 -9.69 12.72
N VAL A 11 -10.30 -8.44 12.47
CA VAL A 11 -11.55 -7.82 12.93
C VAL A 11 -12.55 -7.62 11.80
N ALA A 12 -12.06 -7.42 10.56
CA ALA A 12 -12.92 -7.31 9.38
C ALA A 12 -12.22 -7.80 8.12
N ARG A 13 -13.01 -8.38 7.22
CA ARG A 13 -12.65 -8.67 5.83
C ARG A 13 -13.71 -8.07 4.93
N ARG A 14 -13.31 -7.28 3.94
CA ARG A 14 -14.21 -6.67 2.96
C ARG A 14 -13.75 -6.98 1.55
N ARG A 15 -14.65 -7.48 0.69
CA ARG A 15 -14.41 -7.55 -0.74
C ARG A 15 -14.47 -6.12 -1.29
N VAL A 16 -13.35 -5.60 -1.81
CA VAL A 16 -13.27 -4.24 -2.36
C VAL A 16 -13.32 -4.22 -3.89
N ALA A 17 -12.84 -5.30 -4.56
CA ALA A 17 -12.96 -5.50 -5.99
C ALA A 17 -12.95 -7.00 -6.32
N GLU A 18 -13.11 -7.37 -7.60
CA GLU A 18 -13.00 -8.78 -8.01
C GLU A 18 -11.62 -9.34 -7.58
N LYS A 19 -11.64 -10.44 -6.81
CA LYS A 19 -10.44 -11.09 -6.24
C LYS A 19 -9.56 -10.19 -5.35
N THR A 20 -10.05 -9.03 -4.91
CA THR A 20 -9.30 -8.11 -4.05
C THR A 20 -10.06 -7.86 -2.77
N ASP A 21 -9.44 -8.18 -1.65
CA ASP A 21 -10.01 -8.01 -0.31
C ASP A 21 -9.16 -7.06 0.53
N GLU A 22 -9.82 -6.29 1.37
CA GLU A 22 -9.21 -5.58 2.48
C GLU A 22 -9.39 -6.40 3.75
N PHE A 23 -8.28 -6.60 4.47
CA PHE A 23 -8.23 -7.25 5.77
C PHE A 23 -7.84 -6.22 6.82
N VAL A 24 -8.66 -6.06 7.85
CA VAL A 24 -8.41 -5.15 8.97
C VAL A 24 -8.11 -5.97 10.21
N PHE A 25 -6.99 -5.68 10.86
CA PHE A 25 -6.52 -6.36 12.05
C PHE A 25 -6.41 -5.40 13.22
N ALA A 26 -6.84 -5.85 14.41
CA ALA A 26 -6.52 -5.19 15.66
C ALA A 26 -5.18 -5.71 16.20
N ILE A 27 -4.26 -4.81 16.54
CA ILE A 27 -2.93 -5.16 17.04
C ILE A 27 -3.07 -5.61 18.50
N SER A 28 -2.58 -6.82 18.80
CA SER A 28 -2.66 -7.44 20.13
C SER A 28 -1.35 -7.29 20.89
N ASN A 29 -1.42 -6.98 22.17
CA ASN A 29 -0.25 -7.08 23.04
C ASN A 29 -0.07 -8.56 23.44
N PRO A 30 1.02 -9.24 23.07
CA PRO A 30 1.24 -10.63 23.47
C PRO A 30 1.36 -10.83 24.97
N GLN A 31 1.56 -9.76 25.76
CA GLN A 31 1.63 -9.82 27.22
C GLN A 31 0.27 -9.64 27.91
N ALA A 32 -0.80 -9.27 27.21
CA ALA A 32 -2.12 -9.11 27.79
C ALA A 32 -2.82 -10.42 28.14
N ASN A 33 -2.30 -11.57 27.75
CA ASN A 33 -2.85 -12.90 28.06
C ASN A 33 -2.22 -13.59 29.30
N GLN A 34 -1.33 -12.91 30.05
CA GLN A 34 -0.92 -13.43 31.34
C GLN A 34 -1.87 -12.90 32.43
N PRO A 35 -2.45 -13.77 33.28
CA PRO A 35 -3.28 -13.31 34.40
C PRO A 35 -2.38 -12.55 35.40
N SER A 36 -2.27 -11.24 35.22
CA SER A 36 -1.61 -10.40 36.21
C SER A 36 -2.60 -10.04 37.31
N HIS A 37 -2.28 -10.46 38.55
CA HIS A 37 -2.95 -10.09 39.78
C HIS A 37 -2.61 -8.64 40.18
N SER A 38 -2.84 -7.65 39.32
CA SER A 38 -2.72 -6.25 39.70
C SER A 38 -3.91 -5.47 39.10
N MET A 39 -4.79 -5.07 40.02
CA MET A 39 -5.84 -4.09 39.73
C MET A 39 -5.21 -2.77 39.28
N GLY A 40 -5.69 -2.24 38.16
CA GLY A 40 -5.61 -0.83 37.83
C GLY A 40 -4.46 -0.38 36.94
N THR A 41 -4.42 -0.82 35.69
CA THR A 41 -3.90 0.02 34.60
C THR A 41 -4.68 -0.34 33.33
N SER A 42 -5.26 0.68 32.69
CA SER A 42 -5.95 0.54 31.40
C SER A 42 -5.05 -0.24 30.46
N ALA A 43 -5.59 -1.27 29.80
CA ALA A 43 -4.89 -2.02 28.77
C ALA A 43 -4.38 -1.01 27.72
N SER A 44 -3.09 -0.67 27.79
CA SER A 44 -2.43 0.16 26.77
C SER A 44 -2.54 -0.58 25.44
N ALA A 45 -3.36 -0.04 24.55
CA ALA A 45 -3.46 -0.56 23.20
C ALA A 45 -2.04 -0.66 22.63
N CYS A 46 -1.65 -1.85 22.13
CA CYS A 46 -0.34 -2.04 21.55
C CYS A 46 -0.28 -1.21 20.25
N GLU A 47 0.53 -0.17 20.26
CA GLU A 47 0.66 0.76 19.14
C GLU A 47 1.76 0.27 18.20
N LEU A 48 1.40 -0.06 16.96
CA LEU A 48 2.37 -0.28 15.89
C LEU A 48 2.78 1.10 15.33
N ARG A 49 4.03 1.49 15.59
CA ARG A 49 4.57 2.72 15.02
C ARG A 49 5.23 2.41 13.69
N PHE A 50 4.71 2.99 12.62
CA PHE A 50 5.23 2.82 11.25
C PHE A 50 5.12 4.13 10.47
N ARG A 51 5.84 4.18 9.35
CA ARG A 51 5.69 5.24 8.35
C ARG A 51 4.85 4.71 7.18
N PRO A 52 3.96 5.52 6.59
CA PRO A 52 3.28 5.17 5.34
C PRO A 52 4.25 4.67 4.27
N GLY A 53 3.88 3.58 3.60
CA GLY A 53 4.73 2.90 2.63
C GLY A 53 5.51 1.70 3.16
N GLN A 54 5.57 1.50 4.47
CA GLN A 54 6.19 0.31 5.07
C GLN A 54 5.30 -0.93 4.97
N PHE A 55 5.92 -2.10 5.13
CA PHE A 55 5.27 -3.41 5.08
C PHE A 55 5.54 -4.24 6.34
N ILE A 56 4.77 -5.30 6.49
CA ILE A 56 4.98 -6.37 7.48
C ILE A 56 5.25 -7.69 6.76
N SER A 57 5.98 -8.60 7.41
CA SER A 57 6.20 -9.98 6.95
C SER A 57 5.38 -10.94 7.81
N ILE A 58 4.53 -11.71 7.16
CA ILE A 58 3.62 -12.69 7.79
C ILE A 58 4.08 -14.09 7.45
N ASN A 59 4.08 -15.00 8.43
CA ASN A 59 4.21 -16.42 8.17
C ASN A 59 2.85 -16.96 7.68
N VAL A 60 2.80 -17.37 6.42
CA VAL A 60 1.58 -17.86 5.74
C VAL A 60 1.52 -19.38 5.62
N GLY A 61 2.43 -20.10 6.27
CA GLY A 61 2.50 -21.55 6.27
C GLY A 61 3.91 -22.08 6.39
N THR A 62 4.07 -23.36 6.14
CA THR A 62 5.37 -24.04 6.12
C THR A 62 5.59 -24.74 4.78
N ASP A 63 6.85 -24.82 4.35
CA ASP A 63 7.24 -25.60 3.18
C ASP A 63 7.33 -27.11 3.48
N GLY A 64 7.71 -27.92 2.49
CA GLY A 64 7.85 -29.36 2.62
C GLY A 64 8.91 -29.81 3.64
N ASP A 65 9.86 -28.95 3.98
CA ASP A 65 10.92 -29.18 4.95
C ASP A 65 10.59 -28.63 6.35
N GLY A 66 9.39 -28.04 6.51
CA GLY A 66 8.93 -27.47 7.78
C GLY A 66 9.39 -26.03 8.03
N ASN A 67 10.05 -25.36 7.07
CA ASN A 67 10.45 -23.99 7.23
C ASN A 67 9.30 -23.01 7.02
N PRO A 68 9.26 -21.87 7.73
CA PRO A 68 8.20 -20.89 7.58
C PRO A 68 8.22 -20.23 6.20
N ILE A 69 7.06 -20.15 5.57
CA ILE A 69 6.85 -19.40 4.32
C ILE A 69 6.48 -17.97 4.68
N LEU A 70 7.43 -17.05 4.55
CA LEU A 70 7.23 -15.64 4.82
C LEU A 70 6.77 -14.90 3.57
N ARG A 71 5.77 -13.99 3.71
CA ARG A 71 5.31 -13.09 2.66
C ARG A 71 5.16 -11.68 3.20
N SER A 72 5.61 -10.73 2.40
CA SER A 72 5.55 -9.29 2.72
C SER A 72 4.25 -8.69 2.22
N TYR A 73 3.65 -7.83 3.06
CA TYR A 73 2.40 -7.14 2.77
C TYR A 73 2.50 -5.69 3.20
N SER A 74 2.32 -4.77 2.26
CA SER A 74 2.36 -3.33 2.52
C SER A 74 1.18 -2.91 3.38
N ILE A 75 1.43 -2.04 4.35
CA ILE A 75 0.41 -1.50 5.25
C ILE A 75 -0.43 -0.48 4.47
N ALA A 76 -1.74 -0.69 4.41
CA ALA A 76 -2.69 0.15 3.68
C ALA A 76 -3.41 1.17 4.58
N SER A 77 -3.41 0.96 5.90
CA SER A 77 -3.98 1.92 6.86
C SER A 77 -3.02 3.08 7.13
N PRO A 78 -3.54 4.28 7.41
CA PRO A 78 -2.73 5.38 7.90
C PRO A 78 -2.31 5.13 9.38
N PRO A 79 -1.13 5.62 9.82
CA PRO A 79 -0.62 5.38 11.17
C PRO A 79 -1.46 6.03 12.27
N GLU A 80 -2.33 6.98 11.92
CA GLU A 80 -3.27 7.63 12.84
C GLU A 80 -4.38 6.69 13.31
N ARG A 81 -4.67 5.61 12.59
CA ARG A 81 -5.56 4.54 13.05
C ARG A 81 -4.85 3.65 14.05
N ARG A 82 -4.60 4.21 15.24
CA ARG A 82 -3.87 3.53 16.31
C ARG A 82 -4.53 2.20 16.67
N GLY A 83 -3.69 1.16 16.85
CA GLY A 83 -4.17 -0.17 17.21
C GLY A 83 -4.77 -0.97 16.06
N GLU A 84 -4.87 -0.40 14.87
CA GLU A 84 -5.35 -1.08 13.67
C GLU A 84 -4.26 -1.18 12.60
N LEU A 85 -4.36 -2.24 11.81
CA LEU A 85 -3.52 -2.51 10.65
C LEU A 85 -4.41 -3.02 9.53
N SER A 86 -4.42 -2.37 8.36
CA SER A 86 -5.11 -2.91 7.20
C SER A 86 -4.15 -3.31 6.08
N LEU A 87 -4.54 -4.37 5.36
CA LEU A 87 -3.86 -4.90 4.19
C LEU A 87 -4.86 -4.98 3.03
N ILE A 88 -4.45 -4.60 1.83
CA ILE A 88 -5.25 -4.77 0.61
C ILE A 88 -4.54 -5.79 -0.27
N LEU A 89 -5.17 -6.92 -0.51
CA LEU A 89 -4.57 -8.07 -1.17
C LEU A 89 -5.42 -8.53 -2.35
N ARG A 90 -4.75 -8.85 -3.47
CA ARG A 90 -5.36 -9.64 -4.53
C ARG A 90 -5.18 -11.12 -4.22
N LEU A 91 -6.28 -11.85 -4.13
CA LEU A 91 -6.26 -13.30 -3.93
C LEU A 91 -6.00 -13.99 -5.28
N VAL A 92 -4.86 -14.68 -5.39
CA VAL A 92 -4.41 -15.38 -6.59
C VAL A 92 -4.63 -16.87 -6.40
N GLU A 93 -5.22 -17.53 -7.39
CA GLU A 93 -5.45 -18.96 -7.38
C GLU A 93 -4.14 -19.75 -7.22
N GLY A 94 -4.13 -20.75 -6.35
CA GLY A 94 -2.94 -21.54 -6.06
C GLY A 94 -1.88 -20.86 -5.18
N GLY A 95 -1.97 -19.56 -4.93
CA GLY A 95 -1.02 -18.84 -4.09
C GLY A 95 -1.07 -19.25 -2.62
N VAL A 96 0.07 -19.53 -1.99
CA VAL A 96 0.14 -19.92 -0.57
C VAL A 96 -0.42 -18.82 0.34
N GLY A 97 0.00 -17.55 0.10
CA GLY A 97 -0.53 -16.41 0.84
C GLY A 97 -2.04 -16.24 0.63
N SER A 98 -2.51 -16.40 -0.62
CA SER A 98 -3.95 -16.30 -0.92
C SER A 98 -4.76 -17.33 -0.18
N ARG A 99 -4.32 -18.60 -0.13
CA ARG A 99 -4.99 -19.65 0.67
C ARG A 99 -5.01 -19.32 2.15
N PHE A 100 -3.90 -18.83 2.69
CA PHE A 100 -3.81 -18.40 4.09
C PHE A 100 -4.85 -17.32 4.41
N PHE A 101 -4.88 -16.23 3.64
CA PHE A 101 -5.83 -15.14 3.87
C PHE A 101 -7.29 -15.53 3.60
N ASP A 102 -7.52 -16.39 2.61
CA ASP A 102 -8.88 -16.87 2.30
C ASP A 102 -9.45 -17.74 3.42
N GLY A 103 -8.59 -18.47 4.13
CA GLY A 103 -8.95 -19.31 5.27
C GLY A 103 -9.22 -18.53 6.57
N LEU A 104 -8.79 -17.27 6.69
CA LEU A 104 -8.95 -16.48 7.91
C LEU A 104 -10.41 -16.12 8.18
N ARG A 105 -10.78 -16.22 9.45
CA ARG A 105 -12.09 -15.83 9.99
C ARG A 105 -11.92 -14.70 11.00
N SER A 106 -12.98 -13.93 11.23
CA SER A 106 -12.97 -12.90 12.27
C SER A 106 -12.59 -13.51 13.63
N GLY A 107 -11.64 -12.87 14.32
CA GLY A 107 -11.06 -13.34 15.57
C GLY A 107 -9.75 -14.13 15.42
N ASP A 108 -9.44 -14.64 14.23
CA ASP A 108 -8.19 -15.37 14.00
C ASP A 108 -6.97 -14.46 14.18
N ALA A 109 -5.92 -15.02 14.75
CA ALA A 109 -4.68 -14.31 15.01
C ALA A 109 -3.65 -14.58 13.92
N ILE A 110 -2.93 -13.54 13.52
CA ILE A 110 -1.73 -13.63 12.69
C ILE A 110 -0.50 -13.23 13.49
N SER A 111 0.63 -13.86 13.15
CA SER A 111 1.95 -13.44 13.66
C SER A 111 2.74 -12.78 12.54
N PHE A 112 3.35 -11.65 12.84
CA PHE A 112 4.12 -10.89 11.86
C PHE A 112 5.37 -10.25 12.45
N THR A 113 6.29 -9.89 11.60
CA THR A 113 7.45 -9.05 11.90
C THR A 113 7.38 -7.76 11.09
N GLY A 114 7.89 -6.69 11.67
CA GLY A 114 7.84 -5.36 11.05
C GLY A 114 7.51 -4.26 12.07
N PRO A 115 7.27 -3.02 11.63
CA PRO A 115 7.28 -2.58 10.23
C PRO A 115 8.69 -2.56 9.61
N MET A 116 8.76 -2.74 8.30
CA MET A 116 9.99 -2.77 7.53
C MET A 116 9.82 -2.00 6.22
N GLY A 117 10.93 -1.71 5.53
CA GLY A 117 10.92 -1.06 4.22
C GLY A 117 11.34 0.40 4.23
N PHE A 118 11.81 0.84 3.06
CA PHE A 118 12.31 2.19 2.80
C PHE A 118 11.50 2.92 1.71
N PHE A 119 10.40 2.33 1.27
CA PHE A 119 9.46 2.96 0.34
C PHE A 119 8.55 3.92 1.09
N VAL A 120 9.09 5.03 1.52
CA VAL A 120 8.40 6.03 2.36
C VAL A 120 8.62 7.42 1.78
N ASN A 121 7.69 8.34 2.06
CA ASN A 121 7.85 9.73 1.65
C ASN A 121 9.13 10.35 2.25
N GLU A 122 9.76 11.23 1.49
CA GLU A 122 10.78 12.12 2.03
C GLU A 122 10.16 13.07 3.07
N LEU A 123 10.98 13.61 3.96
CA LEU A 123 10.50 14.44 5.06
C LEU A 123 9.94 15.78 4.58
N SER A 124 10.41 16.28 3.43
CA SER A 124 9.93 17.49 2.79
C SER A 124 10.06 17.40 1.28
N HIS A 125 9.14 18.03 0.55
CA HIS A 125 9.15 18.16 -0.90
C HIS A 125 8.91 19.61 -1.31
N ALA A 126 9.80 20.16 -2.13
CA ALA A 126 9.61 21.48 -2.72
C ALA A 126 8.87 21.44 -4.07
N GLY A 127 8.90 20.27 -4.73
CA GLY A 127 8.36 20.04 -6.07
C GLY A 127 7.07 19.21 -6.09
N ASP A 128 6.75 18.73 -7.28
CA ASP A 128 5.58 17.87 -7.51
C ASP A 128 5.87 16.42 -7.08
N ILE A 129 4.87 15.75 -6.54
CA ILE A 129 4.95 14.34 -6.14
C ILE A 129 4.04 13.53 -7.06
N VAL A 130 4.60 12.51 -7.68
CA VAL A 130 3.89 11.64 -8.62
C VAL A 130 3.91 10.21 -8.11
N TYR A 131 2.76 9.72 -7.69
CA TYR A 131 2.54 8.32 -7.33
C TYR A 131 2.03 7.56 -8.54
N VAL A 132 2.66 6.42 -8.82
CA VAL A 132 2.23 5.52 -9.91
C VAL A 132 2.03 4.13 -9.35
N ALA A 133 0.79 3.67 -9.38
CA ALA A 133 0.41 2.36 -8.88
C ALA A 133 -0.13 1.46 -9.98
N THR A 134 0.01 0.15 -9.82
CA THR A 134 -0.78 -0.84 -10.56
C THR A 134 -1.38 -1.87 -9.60
N GLY A 135 -2.66 -2.23 -9.84
CA GLY A 135 -3.37 -3.19 -9.00
C GLY A 135 -3.34 -2.80 -7.53
N THR A 136 -3.00 -3.77 -6.67
CA THR A 136 -2.86 -3.56 -5.23
C THR A 136 -1.61 -2.80 -4.80
N GLY A 137 -0.73 -2.40 -5.72
CA GLY A 137 0.36 -1.45 -5.45
C GLY A 137 -0.11 -0.09 -4.94
N ILE A 138 -1.42 0.18 -5.02
CA ILE A 138 -2.06 1.33 -4.39
C ILE A 138 -2.03 1.26 -2.85
N ALA A 139 -1.95 0.07 -2.25
CA ALA A 139 -2.06 -0.14 -0.80
C ALA A 139 -1.08 0.72 0.02
N PRO A 140 0.24 0.69 -0.22
CA PRO A 140 1.18 1.56 0.50
C PRO A 140 1.05 3.03 0.10
N ILE A 141 0.57 3.32 -1.11
CA ILE A 141 0.50 4.67 -1.66
C ILE A 141 -0.64 5.49 -1.04
N LEU A 142 -1.79 4.88 -0.73
CA LEU A 142 -2.91 5.60 -0.12
C LEU A 142 -2.52 6.33 1.17
N PRO A 143 -1.96 5.68 2.19
CA PRO A 143 -1.54 6.37 3.40
C PRO A 143 -0.36 7.34 3.16
N MET A 144 0.49 7.10 2.14
CA MET A 144 1.56 8.04 1.75
C MET A 144 0.98 9.34 1.18
N ILE A 145 -0.06 9.26 0.35
CA ILE A 145 -0.78 10.44 -0.18
C ILE A 145 -1.41 11.24 0.96
N GLU A 146 -2.13 10.56 1.87
CA GLU A 146 -2.74 11.23 3.02
C GLU A 146 -1.71 11.93 3.89
N GLU A 147 -0.57 11.29 4.14
CA GLU A 147 0.54 11.89 4.90
C GLU A 147 1.04 13.18 4.25
N VAL A 148 1.29 13.18 2.93
CA VAL A 148 1.77 14.36 2.19
C VAL A 148 0.71 15.46 2.14
N LEU A 149 -0.56 15.11 1.96
CA LEU A 149 -1.64 16.08 1.89
C LEU A 149 -1.88 16.80 3.23
N ARG A 150 -1.59 16.15 4.36
CA ARG A 150 -1.60 16.80 5.69
C ARG A 150 -0.44 17.79 5.89
N ARG A 151 0.66 17.61 5.16
CA ARG A 151 1.76 18.57 5.16
C ARG A 151 1.37 19.74 4.26
N ASN A 152 1.44 20.95 4.73
CA ASN A 152 1.13 22.13 3.93
C ASN A 152 2.31 22.50 3.00
N GLU A 153 2.78 21.53 2.20
CA GLU A 153 3.90 21.66 1.28
C GLU A 153 3.41 22.20 -0.09
N PRO A 154 4.21 23.02 -0.77
CA PRO A 154 3.90 23.44 -2.13
C PRO A 154 4.07 22.27 -3.11
N GLY A 155 3.42 22.33 -4.25
CA GLY A 155 3.53 21.34 -5.30
C GLY A 155 2.29 20.45 -5.43
N ARG A 156 2.12 19.91 -6.63
CA ARG A 156 1.02 19.00 -6.95
C ARG A 156 1.29 17.62 -6.38
N VAL A 157 0.23 16.94 -5.99
CA VAL A 157 0.25 15.52 -5.62
C VAL A 157 -0.60 14.78 -6.65
N LEU A 158 0.02 13.91 -7.42
CA LEU A 158 -0.62 13.27 -8.57
C LEU A 158 -0.58 11.76 -8.39
N LEU A 159 -1.73 11.12 -8.55
CA LEU A 159 -1.86 9.67 -8.56
C LEU A 159 -2.23 9.19 -9.96
N PHE A 160 -1.41 8.32 -10.53
CA PHE A 160 -1.72 7.51 -11.72
C PHE A 160 -1.88 6.07 -11.31
N TRP A 161 -3.11 5.54 -11.39
CA TRP A 161 -3.41 4.19 -10.96
C TRP A 161 -3.90 3.35 -12.12
N GLY A 162 -3.11 2.33 -12.49
CA GLY A 162 -3.42 1.39 -13.57
C GLY A 162 -4.10 0.13 -13.04
N LEU A 163 -5.26 -0.17 -13.62
CA LEU A 163 -6.02 -1.39 -13.39
C LEU A 163 -6.27 -2.09 -14.73
N ARG A 164 -6.77 -3.32 -14.71
CA ARG A 164 -7.06 -4.04 -15.95
C ARG A 164 -8.48 -3.73 -16.45
N ARG A 165 -9.48 -3.96 -15.61
CA ARG A 165 -10.90 -3.91 -15.96
C ARG A 165 -11.70 -3.14 -14.93
N GLU A 166 -12.95 -2.86 -15.25
CA GLU A 166 -13.92 -2.22 -14.36
C GLU A 166 -14.11 -3.00 -13.04
N ALA A 167 -14.08 -4.33 -13.11
CA ALA A 167 -14.20 -5.21 -11.94
C ALA A 167 -13.03 -5.10 -10.93
N ASP A 168 -11.92 -4.46 -11.35
CA ASP A 168 -10.78 -4.19 -10.48
C ASP A 168 -10.87 -2.82 -9.76
N LEU A 169 -11.90 -2.02 -10.07
CA LEU A 169 -12.08 -0.67 -9.50
C LEU A 169 -12.53 -0.74 -8.03
N PHE A 170 -11.89 0.05 -7.18
CA PHE A 170 -12.30 0.26 -5.78
C PHE A 170 -11.77 1.60 -5.25
N GLY A 171 -12.34 2.09 -4.13
CA GLY A 171 -11.87 3.30 -3.47
C GLY A 171 -12.02 4.60 -4.27
N GLN A 172 -12.84 4.62 -5.33
CA GLN A 172 -12.99 5.78 -6.21
C GLN A 172 -13.69 6.94 -5.52
N ASP A 173 -14.68 6.66 -4.70
CA ASP A 173 -15.42 7.69 -3.96
C ASP A 173 -14.53 8.36 -2.91
N GLU A 174 -13.70 7.58 -2.23
CA GLU A 174 -12.71 8.07 -1.26
C GLU A 174 -11.64 8.95 -1.95
N LEU A 175 -11.14 8.54 -3.11
CA LEU A 175 -10.18 9.32 -3.89
C LEU A 175 -10.80 10.59 -4.46
N ALA A 176 -12.06 10.55 -4.90
CA ALA A 176 -12.81 11.72 -5.36
C ALA A 176 -13.05 12.70 -4.21
N ALA A 177 -13.46 12.21 -3.04
CA ALA A 177 -13.62 13.03 -1.84
C ALA A 177 -12.29 13.64 -1.38
N LEU A 178 -11.18 12.91 -1.51
CA LEU A 178 -9.86 13.42 -1.20
C LEU A 178 -9.45 14.54 -2.17
N SER A 179 -9.69 14.37 -3.47
CA SER A 179 -9.44 15.39 -4.50
C SER A 179 -10.29 16.65 -4.28
N ALA A 180 -11.55 16.50 -3.86
CA ALA A 180 -12.42 17.63 -3.56
C ALA A 180 -11.94 18.45 -2.35
N ARG A 181 -11.35 17.78 -1.34
CA ARG A 181 -10.81 18.45 -0.14
C ARG A 181 -9.43 19.06 -0.32
N HIS A 182 -8.66 18.56 -1.28
CA HIS A 182 -7.27 18.97 -1.51
C HIS A 182 -7.05 19.39 -2.97
N PRO A 183 -7.21 20.67 -3.34
CA PRO A 183 -7.10 21.14 -4.72
C PRO A 183 -5.76 20.84 -5.41
N ARG A 184 -4.69 20.60 -4.64
CA ARG A 184 -3.39 20.19 -5.17
C ARG A 184 -3.28 18.69 -5.48
N PHE A 185 -4.29 17.88 -5.11
CA PHE A 185 -4.33 16.45 -5.39
C PHE A 185 -5.20 16.14 -6.60
N ALA A 186 -4.65 15.35 -7.53
CA ALA A 186 -5.41 14.82 -8.65
C ALA A 186 -5.16 13.30 -8.79
N CYS A 187 -6.24 12.56 -9.05
CA CYS A 187 -6.22 11.12 -9.26
C CYS A 187 -6.67 10.78 -10.68
N HIS A 188 -5.88 9.94 -11.34
CA HIS A 188 -6.12 9.44 -12.70
C HIS A 188 -6.08 7.91 -12.70
N VAL A 189 -7.27 7.28 -12.82
CA VAL A 189 -7.39 5.81 -12.89
C VAL A 189 -7.50 5.39 -14.35
N TYR A 190 -6.58 4.53 -14.79
CA TYR A 190 -6.51 4.01 -16.16
C TYR A 190 -6.89 2.54 -16.20
N LEU A 191 -7.72 2.15 -17.18
CA LEU A 191 -8.02 0.75 -17.45
C LEU A 191 -7.29 0.30 -18.73
N SER A 192 -6.43 -0.71 -18.61
CA SER A 192 -5.67 -1.23 -19.74
C SER A 192 -6.49 -2.15 -20.65
N GLN A 193 -7.54 -2.80 -20.12
CA GLN A 193 -8.41 -3.73 -20.83
C GLN A 193 -9.89 -3.53 -20.43
N PRO A 194 -10.45 -2.30 -20.58
CA PRO A 194 -11.84 -2.06 -20.21
C PRO A 194 -12.78 -2.85 -21.14
N GLN A 195 -13.86 -3.40 -20.58
CA GLN A 195 -14.86 -4.13 -21.34
C GLN A 195 -15.92 -3.18 -21.94
N GLY A 196 -16.17 -2.03 -21.27
CA GLY A 196 -17.11 -1.01 -21.69
C GLY A 196 -16.45 0.32 -22.05
N PHE A 197 -17.24 1.39 -22.05
CA PHE A 197 -16.73 2.75 -22.18
C PHE A 197 -16.08 3.17 -20.88
N TYR A 198 -14.80 3.51 -20.93
CA TYR A 198 -14.07 4.12 -19.82
C TYR A 198 -13.23 5.27 -20.35
N ARG A 199 -13.28 6.42 -19.64
CA ARG A 199 -12.68 7.68 -20.12
C ARG A 199 -11.16 7.58 -20.29
N LEU A 200 -10.45 7.00 -19.31
CA LEU A 200 -8.99 6.90 -19.31
C LEU A 200 -8.58 5.46 -19.62
N ARG A 201 -8.23 5.20 -20.87
CA ARG A 201 -7.89 3.86 -21.38
C ARG A 201 -6.39 3.75 -21.61
N GLY A 202 -5.87 2.54 -21.43
CA GLY A 202 -4.46 2.22 -21.67
C GLY A 202 -3.64 2.06 -20.40
N ARG A 203 -2.32 2.00 -20.60
CA ARG A 203 -1.35 1.87 -19.50
C ARG A 203 -0.95 3.24 -18.97
N VAL A 204 -0.64 3.32 -17.69
CA VAL A 204 -0.29 4.58 -16.99
C VAL A 204 1.02 5.23 -17.46
N ILE A 205 1.89 4.48 -18.13
CA ILE A 205 3.24 4.94 -18.53
C ILE A 205 3.17 6.14 -19.47
N GLY A 206 2.40 6.03 -20.56
CA GLY A 206 2.24 7.12 -21.54
C GLY A 206 1.82 8.43 -20.90
N PRO A 207 0.68 8.47 -20.21
CA PRO A 207 0.20 9.68 -19.53
C PRO A 207 1.17 10.30 -18.52
N VAL A 208 1.92 9.48 -17.77
CA VAL A 208 2.96 9.99 -16.87
C VAL A 208 4.08 10.69 -17.63
N LEU A 209 4.52 10.10 -18.76
CA LEU A 209 5.58 10.68 -19.59
C LEU A 209 5.12 11.94 -20.34
N GLU A 210 3.87 11.99 -20.78
CA GLU A 210 3.25 13.18 -21.38
C GLU A 210 3.19 14.35 -20.41
N LEU A 211 2.93 14.08 -19.12
CA LEU A 211 2.87 15.10 -18.09
C LEU A 211 4.25 15.60 -17.67
N LEU A 212 5.31 14.80 -17.83
CA LEU A 212 6.66 15.08 -17.31
C LEU A 212 7.18 16.49 -17.61
N PRO A 213 7.04 17.08 -18.83
CA PRO A 213 7.54 18.43 -19.11
C PRO A 213 6.87 19.55 -18.31
N SER A 214 5.68 19.30 -17.74
CA SER A 214 4.93 20.27 -16.94
C SER A 214 5.21 20.16 -15.44
N LEU A 215 5.97 19.16 -15.01
CA LEU A 215 6.26 18.91 -13.61
C LEU A 215 7.44 19.78 -13.12
N ARG A 216 7.33 20.25 -11.88
CA ARG A 216 8.37 21.03 -11.23
C ARG A 216 9.11 20.15 -10.23
N GLU A 217 10.39 19.90 -10.46
CA GLU A 217 11.26 19.09 -9.59
C GLU A 217 10.59 17.82 -9.06
N PRO A 218 10.05 16.96 -9.95
CA PRO A 218 9.20 15.86 -9.54
C PRO A 218 9.94 14.78 -8.77
N THR A 219 9.25 14.18 -7.78
CA THR A 219 9.64 12.91 -7.17
C THR A 219 8.59 11.86 -7.50
N PHE A 220 9.05 10.71 -7.99
CA PHE A 220 8.21 9.59 -8.40
C PHE A 220 8.25 8.45 -7.38
N TYR A 221 7.08 7.97 -6.98
CA TYR A 221 6.88 6.78 -6.17
C TYR A 221 6.13 5.73 -6.98
N LEU A 222 6.81 4.63 -7.34
CA LEU A 222 6.30 3.60 -8.24
C LEU A 222 6.05 2.31 -7.45
N CYS A 223 4.82 1.77 -7.47
CA CYS A 223 4.49 0.55 -6.75
C CYS A 223 3.56 -0.38 -7.55
N GLY A 224 3.78 -1.68 -7.45
CA GLY A 224 2.98 -2.72 -8.08
C GLY A 224 3.75 -3.61 -9.04
N ASN A 225 3.24 -3.83 -10.26
CA ASN A 225 3.82 -4.74 -11.25
C ASN A 225 5.26 -4.37 -11.62
N GLY A 226 6.18 -5.32 -11.48
CA GLY A 226 7.62 -5.10 -11.72
C GLY A 226 7.95 -4.64 -13.13
N GLN A 227 7.26 -5.17 -14.15
CA GLN A 227 7.49 -4.76 -15.55
C GLN A 227 7.10 -3.28 -15.76
N MET A 228 5.96 -2.84 -15.22
CA MET A 228 5.56 -1.43 -15.28
C MET A 228 6.60 -0.53 -14.63
N ILE A 229 7.11 -0.93 -13.47
CA ILE A 229 8.11 -0.16 -12.72
C ILE A 229 9.39 -0.02 -13.54
N GLU A 230 9.94 -1.11 -14.08
CA GLU A 230 11.19 -1.07 -14.84
C GLU A 230 11.05 -0.29 -16.17
N GLU A 231 9.94 -0.48 -16.91
CA GLU A 231 9.66 0.29 -18.12
C GLU A 231 9.55 1.80 -17.83
N LEU A 232 8.80 2.18 -16.79
CA LEU A 232 8.64 3.60 -16.46
C LEU A 232 9.93 4.22 -15.92
N LYS A 233 10.69 3.51 -15.07
CA LYS A 233 12.00 3.94 -14.60
C LYS A 233 12.97 4.22 -15.75
N ALA A 234 13.09 3.29 -16.70
CA ALA A 234 13.95 3.46 -17.86
C ALA A 234 13.53 4.70 -18.65
N ALA A 235 12.24 4.84 -18.96
CA ALA A 235 11.73 5.95 -19.75
C ALA A 235 11.87 7.32 -19.06
N LEU A 236 11.79 7.38 -17.73
CA LEU A 236 12.04 8.59 -16.93
C LEU A 236 13.52 8.97 -16.91
N ILE A 237 14.40 7.99 -16.74
CA ILE A 237 15.87 8.20 -16.76
C ILE A 237 16.32 8.71 -18.13
N ASP A 238 15.84 8.13 -19.22
CA ASP A 238 16.13 8.57 -20.59
C ASP A 238 15.71 10.01 -20.87
N ARG A 239 14.76 10.54 -20.08
CA ARG A 239 14.29 11.93 -20.12
C ARG A 239 14.94 12.84 -19.07
N GLY A 240 16.03 12.39 -18.45
CA GLY A 240 16.83 13.18 -17.53
C GLY A 240 16.39 13.16 -16.06
N VAL A 241 15.39 12.33 -15.69
CA VAL A 241 15.00 12.18 -14.28
C VAL A 241 16.07 11.39 -13.51
N SER A 242 16.52 11.93 -12.38
CA SER A 242 17.57 11.31 -11.57
C SER A 242 17.05 10.07 -10.83
N ARG A 243 17.57 8.87 -11.19
CA ARG A 243 17.24 7.63 -10.51
C ARG A 243 17.40 7.70 -8.99
N LYS A 244 18.52 8.23 -8.51
CA LYS A 244 18.85 8.25 -7.07
C LYS A 244 18.06 9.28 -6.27
N ARG A 245 17.78 10.45 -6.86
CA ARG A 245 17.15 11.57 -6.14
C ARG A 245 15.64 11.59 -6.31
N GLN A 246 15.13 11.19 -7.48
CA GLN A 246 13.74 11.45 -7.86
C GLN A 246 12.88 10.21 -8.04
N ILE A 247 13.46 8.98 -7.98
CA ILE A 247 12.67 7.76 -8.17
C ILE A 247 12.80 6.86 -6.95
N ARG A 248 11.66 6.48 -6.37
CA ARG A 248 11.50 5.44 -5.34
C ARG A 248 10.57 4.37 -5.90
N SER A 249 10.87 3.11 -5.65
CA SER A 249 10.01 2.03 -6.18
C SER A 249 9.99 0.81 -5.27
N GLU A 250 8.83 0.13 -5.25
CA GLU A 250 8.63 -1.17 -4.60
C GLU A 250 7.84 -2.08 -5.54
N ALA A 251 8.46 -3.18 -5.97
CA ALA A 251 7.81 -4.14 -6.86
C ALA A 251 7.05 -5.18 -6.06
N PHE A 252 5.82 -5.49 -6.49
CA PHE A 252 5.08 -6.64 -6.02
C PHE A 252 5.37 -7.82 -6.94
N PHE A 253 5.71 -8.95 -6.35
CA PHE A 253 5.91 -10.19 -7.10
C PHE A 253 4.56 -10.92 -7.21
N ASP A 254 4.20 -11.25 -8.44
CA ASP A 254 3.04 -12.10 -8.77
C ASP A 254 3.35 -13.57 -8.47
#